data_c77a585eb5a3ff204b9e1032d6ca7b09
#
_entry.id   c77a585eb5a3ff204b9e1032d6ca7b09
#
_cell.length_a   1.000
_cell.length_b   1.000
_cell.length_c   1.000
_cell.angle_alpha   90.00
_cell.angle_beta   90.00
_cell.angle_gamma   90.00
#
_symmetry.space_group_name_H-M   'P 1'
#
loop_
_entity.id
_entity.type
_entity.pdbx_description
1 polymer ?
#
loop_
_entity_poly.entity_id
_entity_poly.type
_entity_poly.pdbx_seq_one_letter_code
_entity_poly.pdbx_strand_id
1 'polypeptide(L)'
;MKQNEDSLLREKLKEYFGFSSFKGNQEAVIRNVLSGKDTFVLMPTGGGKSLCYQLPALLMDGVAIVISPLIALMKNQVDAMRTYSNDAGIAHFLNSSLNKSAVAQVRNDVLEGRTKLLYFAPESLTKEDNVAFLRKVKVSFYAIDEAHCISEWGHDFRPEYRRIRPIINEIGTAPLIALTATATPKVQMDIQKNLGMSDASVFKSSFNRPNLYYEIRPKHDVDREIIRYIKQHEGKSGIIYCLSRKKVEELTGGSVVVDVQASGVLGSENDVLD
;
A
#
# COMPACT_ATOMS: atom_id res chain seq x y z
N MET A 1 -4.46 -33.03 -7.09
CA MET A 1 -4.95 -31.95 -6.20
C MET A 1 -4.23 -30.62 -6.46
N LYS A 2 -2.89 -30.50 -6.37
CA LYS A 2 -2.17 -29.23 -6.62
C LYS A 2 -2.43 -28.58 -7.99
N GLN A 3 -2.47 -29.33 -9.09
CA GLN A 3 -2.74 -28.77 -10.42
C GLN A 3 -4.13 -28.13 -10.55
N ASN A 4 -5.11 -28.64 -9.83
CA ASN A 4 -6.49 -28.11 -9.83
C ASN A 4 -6.59 -26.80 -9.02
N GLU A 5 -5.82 -26.68 -7.94
CA GLU A 5 -5.75 -25.46 -7.11
C GLU A 5 -4.98 -24.33 -7.81
N ASP A 6 -3.95 -24.70 -8.61
CA ASP A 6 -3.16 -23.76 -9.41
C ASP A 6 -3.99 -23.12 -10.53
N SER A 7 -4.83 -23.92 -11.18
CA SER A 7 -5.76 -23.49 -12.21
C SER A 7 -6.83 -22.54 -11.61
N LEU A 8 -7.41 -22.90 -10.48
CA LEU A 8 -8.48 -22.14 -9.83
C LEU A 8 -8.01 -20.73 -9.43
N LEU A 9 -6.82 -20.60 -8.84
CA LEU A 9 -6.32 -19.30 -8.41
C LEU A 9 -6.06 -18.34 -9.58
N ARG A 10 -5.58 -18.87 -10.72
CA ARG A 10 -5.40 -18.09 -11.95
C ARG A 10 -6.72 -17.72 -12.63
N GLU A 11 -7.70 -18.60 -12.57
CA GLU A 11 -9.06 -18.30 -13.03
C GLU A 11 -9.65 -17.14 -12.23
N LYS A 12 -9.52 -17.16 -10.90
CA LYS A 12 -9.98 -16.07 -10.02
C LYS A 12 -9.21 -14.77 -10.23
N LEU A 13 -7.91 -14.84 -10.50
CA LEU A 13 -7.12 -13.65 -10.88
C LEU A 13 -7.67 -13.02 -12.17
N LYS A 14 -7.97 -13.84 -13.16
CA LYS A 14 -8.53 -13.36 -14.43
C LYS A 14 -9.96 -12.84 -14.27
N GLU A 15 -10.78 -13.53 -13.48
CA GLU A 15 -12.17 -13.16 -13.22
C GLU A 15 -12.28 -11.79 -12.54
N TYR A 16 -11.51 -11.58 -11.44
CA TYR A 16 -11.63 -10.35 -10.64
C TYR A 16 -10.78 -9.19 -11.15
N PHE A 17 -9.62 -9.45 -11.73
CA PHE A 17 -8.64 -8.39 -12.08
C PHE A 17 -8.27 -8.34 -13.56
N GLY A 18 -8.75 -9.28 -14.38
CA GLY A 18 -8.45 -9.35 -15.80
C GLY A 18 -7.02 -9.78 -16.13
N PHE A 19 -6.20 -10.17 -15.14
CA PHE A 19 -4.83 -10.59 -15.35
C PHE A 19 -4.73 -12.09 -15.68
N SER A 20 -3.93 -12.43 -16.67
CA SER A 20 -3.72 -13.83 -17.09
C SER A 20 -2.65 -14.57 -16.26
N SER A 21 -1.79 -13.85 -15.55
CA SER A 21 -0.68 -14.42 -14.77
C SER A 21 -0.26 -13.52 -13.61
N PHE A 22 0.29 -14.14 -12.58
CA PHE A 22 0.89 -13.45 -11.46
C PHE A 22 2.28 -12.90 -11.83
N LYS A 23 2.70 -11.82 -11.17
CA LYS A 23 4.04 -11.24 -11.32
C LYS A 23 4.94 -11.65 -10.15
N GLY A 24 6.16 -12.08 -10.45
CA GLY A 24 7.16 -12.42 -9.42
C GLY A 24 6.60 -13.36 -8.35
N ASN A 25 6.68 -12.94 -7.10
CA ASN A 25 6.29 -13.76 -5.94
C ASN A 25 4.80 -13.66 -5.57
N GLN A 26 3.97 -12.95 -6.33
CA GLN A 26 2.56 -12.71 -5.97
C GLN A 26 1.79 -14.00 -5.67
N GLU A 27 1.90 -15.01 -6.53
CA GLU A 27 1.20 -16.29 -6.34
C GLU A 27 1.61 -16.97 -5.04
N ALA A 28 2.91 -17.02 -4.75
CA ALA A 28 3.42 -17.64 -3.53
C ALA A 28 2.95 -16.89 -2.26
N VAL A 29 2.94 -15.55 -2.29
CA VAL A 29 2.42 -14.70 -1.22
C VAL A 29 0.93 -14.98 -0.98
N ILE A 30 0.12 -14.94 -2.03
CA ILE A 30 -1.32 -15.16 -1.96
C ILE A 30 -1.64 -16.54 -1.38
N ARG A 31 -0.95 -17.59 -1.84
CA ARG A 31 -1.11 -18.95 -1.31
C ARG A 31 -0.77 -19.03 0.18
N ASN A 32 0.28 -18.33 0.61
CA ASN A 32 0.66 -18.28 2.03
C ASN A 32 -0.43 -17.63 2.87
N VAL A 33 -1.01 -16.50 2.42
CA VAL A 33 -2.13 -15.83 3.09
C VAL A 33 -3.36 -16.73 3.14
N LEU A 34 -3.73 -17.36 2.02
CA LEU A 34 -4.85 -18.30 1.95
C LEU A 34 -4.68 -19.52 2.87
N SER A 35 -3.44 -19.91 3.16
CA SER A 35 -3.16 -20.99 4.12
C SER A 35 -3.24 -20.55 5.59
N GLY A 36 -3.62 -19.29 5.87
CA GLY A 36 -3.77 -18.77 7.23
C GLY A 36 -2.45 -18.47 7.94
N LYS A 37 -1.35 -18.24 7.21
CA LYS A 37 -0.02 -17.99 7.77
C LYS A 37 0.34 -16.52 7.74
N ASP A 38 1.05 -16.07 8.77
CA ASP A 38 1.63 -14.73 8.79
C ASP A 38 2.64 -14.57 7.65
N THR A 39 2.56 -13.43 6.99
CA THR A 39 3.26 -13.16 5.73
C THR A 39 3.94 -11.80 5.77
N PHE A 40 5.25 -11.75 5.54
CA PHE A 40 5.98 -10.50 5.37
C PHE A 40 6.43 -10.32 3.92
N VAL A 41 6.05 -9.19 3.30
CA VAL A 41 6.30 -8.93 1.87
C VAL A 41 7.14 -7.68 1.70
N LEU A 42 8.32 -7.85 1.12
CA LEU A 42 9.18 -6.76 0.64
C LEU A 42 9.16 -6.76 -0.89
N MET A 43 8.44 -5.80 -1.47
CA MET A 43 8.20 -5.73 -2.90
C MET A 43 8.23 -4.27 -3.36
N PRO A 44 8.96 -3.92 -4.44
CA PRO A 44 9.08 -2.53 -4.89
C PRO A 44 7.74 -1.91 -5.26
N THR A 45 7.69 -0.58 -5.27
CA THR A 45 6.54 0.16 -5.80
C THR A 45 6.28 -0.26 -7.25
N GLY A 46 5.00 -0.43 -7.62
CA GLY A 46 4.62 -0.99 -8.93
C GLY A 46 4.74 -2.51 -9.05
N GLY A 47 5.25 -3.20 -8.02
CA GLY A 47 5.33 -4.67 -7.98
C GLY A 47 4.00 -5.39 -7.77
N GLY A 48 2.90 -4.64 -7.55
CA GLY A 48 1.56 -5.20 -7.35
C GLY A 48 1.30 -5.73 -5.94
N LYS A 49 1.84 -5.05 -4.90
CA LYS A 49 1.63 -5.38 -3.48
C LYS A 49 0.14 -5.53 -3.12
N SER A 50 -0.70 -4.63 -3.61
CA SER A 50 -2.13 -4.63 -3.26
C SER A 50 -2.85 -5.92 -3.66
N LEU A 51 -2.49 -6.51 -4.80
CA LEU A 51 -3.06 -7.79 -5.24
C LEU A 51 -2.80 -8.93 -4.23
N CYS A 52 -1.68 -8.87 -3.51
CA CYS A 52 -1.29 -9.89 -2.52
C CYS A 52 -2.25 -10.00 -1.34
N TYR A 53 -3.04 -8.96 -1.04
CA TYR A 53 -4.09 -9.01 -0.04
C TYR A 53 -5.50 -8.87 -0.65
N GLN A 54 -5.66 -8.21 -1.79
CA GLN A 54 -6.98 -8.03 -2.42
C GLN A 54 -7.56 -9.37 -2.91
N LEU A 55 -6.80 -10.17 -3.62
CA LEU A 55 -7.30 -11.46 -4.12
C LEU A 55 -7.62 -12.44 -2.98
N PRO A 56 -6.77 -12.64 -1.95
CA PRO A 56 -7.16 -13.46 -0.80
C PRO A 56 -8.42 -12.96 -0.10
N ALA A 57 -8.58 -11.64 0.06
CA ALA A 57 -9.77 -11.08 0.69
C ALA A 57 -11.08 -11.46 -0.02
N LEU A 58 -11.05 -11.49 -1.37
CA LEU A 58 -12.20 -11.91 -2.16
C LEU A 58 -12.51 -13.41 -2.02
N LEU A 59 -11.50 -14.22 -1.76
CA LEU A 59 -11.62 -15.69 -1.73
C LEU A 59 -11.88 -16.25 -0.33
N MET A 60 -11.49 -15.52 0.72
CA MET A 60 -11.66 -15.96 2.10
C MET A 60 -13.03 -15.57 2.65
N ASP A 61 -13.49 -16.35 3.63
CA ASP A 61 -14.70 -16.02 4.37
C ASP A 61 -14.40 -14.97 5.46
N GLY A 62 -15.27 -13.97 5.59
CA GLY A 62 -15.09 -12.81 6.45
C GLY A 62 -14.60 -11.58 5.69
N VAL A 63 -14.13 -10.58 6.43
CA VAL A 63 -13.61 -9.30 5.92
C VAL A 63 -12.12 -9.16 6.23
N ALA A 64 -11.32 -8.75 5.25
CA ALA A 64 -9.93 -8.36 5.46
C ALA A 64 -9.87 -6.92 5.96
N ILE A 65 -9.17 -6.69 7.08
CA ILE A 65 -8.94 -5.35 7.64
C ILE A 65 -7.60 -4.84 7.10
N VAL A 66 -7.65 -3.77 6.30
CA VAL A 66 -6.46 -3.16 5.68
C VAL A 66 -6.11 -1.87 6.41
N ILE A 67 -4.92 -1.81 6.99
CA ILE A 67 -4.39 -0.62 7.64
C ILE A 67 -3.42 0.07 6.69
N SER A 68 -3.73 1.32 6.33
CA SER A 68 -2.94 2.12 5.37
C SER A 68 -2.79 3.56 5.87
N PRO A 69 -1.62 4.21 5.67
CA PRO A 69 -1.35 5.52 6.26
C PRO A 69 -1.99 6.70 5.51
N LEU A 70 -2.44 6.50 4.28
CA LEU A 70 -2.85 7.58 3.38
C LEU A 70 -4.33 7.45 2.96
N ILE A 71 -5.16 8.39 3.41
CA ILE A 71 -6.61 8.43 3.10
C ILE A 71 -6.87 8.44 1.59
N ALA A 72 -6.12 9.24 0.83
CA ALA A 72 -6.26 9.31 -0.62
C ALA A 72 -5.96 7.97 -1.30
N LEU A 73 -4.94 7.26 -0.83
CA LEU A 73 -4.61 5.93 -1.34
C LEU A 73 -5.71 4.91 -1.04
N MET A 74 -6.25 4.94 0.19
CA MET A 74 -7.38 4.07 0.56
C MET A 74 -8.58 4.28 -0.35
N LYS A 75 -8.94 5.54 -0.64
CA LYS A 75 -10.04 5.85 -1.56
C LYS A 75 -9.79 5.26 -2.94
N ASN A 76 -8.61 5.47 -3.51
CA ASN A 76 -8.25 4.93 -4.82
C ASN A 76 -8.32 3.39 -4.85
N GLN A 77 -7.87 2.72 -3.78
CA GLN A 77 -7.95 1.26 -3.67
C GLN A 77 -9.40 0.76 -3.59
N VAL A 78 -10.24 1.44 -2.82
CA VAL A 78 -11.68 1.11 -2.71
C VAL A 78 -12.38 1.32 -4.04
N ASP A 79 -12.16 2.44 -4.72
CA ASP A 79 -12.76 2.74 -6.01
C ASP A 79 -12.34 1.72 -7.08
N ALA A 80 -11.07 1.31 -7.10
CA ALA A 80 -10.57 0.26 -7.97
C ALA A 80 -11.26 -1.09 -7.70
N MET A 81 -11.38 -1.50 -6.43
CA MET A 81 -12.04 -2.76 -6.08
C MET A 81 -13.51 -2.79 -6.48
N ARG A 82 -14.23 -1.68 -6.30
CA ARG A 82 -15.62 -1.55 -6.73
C ARG A 82 -15.78 -1.66 -8.25
N THR A 83 -14.82 -1.11 -8.99
CA THR A 83 -14.79 -1.21 -10.46
C THR A 83 -14.55 -2.65 -10.90
N TYR A 84 -13.60 -3.36 -10.26
CA TYR A 84 -13.29 -4.76 -10.62
C TYR A 84 -14.43 -5.73 -10.33
N SER A 85 -15.18 -5.53 -9.24
CA SER A 85 -16.24 -6.46 -8.81
C SER A 85 -17.65 -6.06 -9.30
N ASN A 86 -17.84 -4.85 -9.84
CA ASN A 86 -19.14 -4.24 -10.11
C ASN A 86 -20.08 -4.21 -8.88
N ASP A 87 -19.51 -4.25 -7.67
CA ASP A 87 -20.23 -4.20 -6.40
C ASP A 87 -19.70 -3.07 -5.52
N ALA A 88 -20.54 -2.08 -5.24
CA ALA A 88 -20.18 -0.93 -4.41
C ALA A 88 -19.93 -1.31 -2.93
N GLY A 89 -20.48 -2.44 -2.48
CA GLY A 89 -20.34 -2.94 -1.12
C GLY A 89 -19.08 -3.77 -0.86
N ILE A 90 -18.38 -4.20 -1.92
CA ILE A 90 -17.23 -5.12 -1.81
C ILE A 90 -16.06 -4.56 -1.01
N ALA A 91 -15.85 -3.24 -1.08
CA ALA A 91 -14.78 -2.55 -0.38
C ALA A 91 -15.24 -1.21 0.17
N HIS A 92 -14.83 -0.92 1.40
CA HIS A 92 -15.10 0.33 2.09
C HIS A 92 -13.88 0.85 2.84
N PHE A 93 -13.93 2.11 3.24
CA PHE A 93 -13.00 2.66 4.23
C PHE A 93 -13.78 3.31 5.38
N LEU A 94 -13.19 3.31 6.58
CA LEU A 94 -13.70 4.04 7.73
C LEU A 94 -12.64 5.03 8.22
N ASN A 95 -12.92 6.31 8.04
CA ASN A 95 -12.09 7.41 8.49
C ASN A 95 -12.95 8.61 8.97
N SER A 96 -12.30 9.68 9.42
CA SER A 96 -12.96 10.86 9.96
C SER A 96 -13.71 11.72 8.94
N SER A 97 -13.54 11.46 7.62
CA SER A 97 -14.22 12.25 6.58
C SER A 97 -15.65 11.78 6.30
N LEU A 98 -16.03 10.59 6.79
CA LEU A 98 -17.37 10.04 6.58
C LEU A 98 -18.39 10.65 7.55
N ASN A 99 -19.56 10.95 7.02
CA ASN A 99 -20.71 11.34 7.85
C ASN A 99 -21.33 10.10 8.53
N LYS A 100 -22.21 10.33 9.52
CA LYS A 100 -22.84 9.25 10.31
C LYS A 100 -23.63 8.25 9.46
N SER A 101 -24.34 8.72 8.42
CA SER A 101 -25.12 7.85 7.54
C SER A 101 -24.20 6.91 6.73
N ALA A 102 -23.10 7.45 6.17
CA ALA A 102 -22.12 6.64 5.45
C ALA A 102 -21.45 5.60 6.36
N VAL A 103 -21.09 5.97 7.60
CA VAL A 103 -20.55 5.03 8.59
C VAL A 103 -21.53 3.91 8.89
N ALA A 104 -22.83 4.23 9.08
CA ALA A 104 -23.87 3.23 9.32
C ALA A 104 -24.01 2.26 8.13
N GLN A 105 -24.01 2.79 6.89
CA GLN A 105 -24.06 1.97 5.68
C GLN A 105 -22.86 1.01 5.59
N VAL A 106 -21.65 1.50 5.81
CA VAL A 106 -20.43 0.65 5.82
C VAL A 106 -20.55 -0.46 6.85
N ARG A 107 -20.98 -0.14 8.07
CA ARG A 107 -21.14 -1.13 9.14
C ARG A 107 -22.19 -2.19 8.79
N ASN A 108 -23.29 -1.81 8.16
CA ASN A 108 -24.31 -2.75 7.70
C ASN A 108 -23.76 -3.68 6.61
N ASP A 109 -23.09 -3.14 5.60
CA ASP A 109 -22.50 -3.93 4.52
C ASP A 109 -21.49 -4.97 5.03
N VAL A 110 -20.70 -4.61 6.05
CA VAL A 110 -19.76 -5.51 6.72
C VAL A 110 -20.50 -6.60 7.49
N LEU A 111 -21.52 -6.25 8.27
CA LEU A 111 -22.30 -7.23 9.07
C LEU A 111 -23.11 -8.19 8.19
N GLU A 112 -23.58 -7.74 7.04
CA GLU A 112 -24.25 -8.57 6.04
C GLU A 112 -23.29 -9.42 5.21
N GLY A 113 -21.96 -9.29 5.43
CA GLY A 113 -20.93 -10.07 4.72
C GLY A 113 -20.70 -9.67 3.27
N ARG A 114 -21.24 -8.53 2.82
CA ARG A 114 -21.00 -7.98 1.47
C ARG A 114 -19.59 -7.44 1.33
N THR A 115 -19.04 -6.84 2.39
CA THR A 115 -17.72 -6.23 2.38
C THR A 115 -16.62 -7.27 2.55
N LYS A 116 -15.69 -7.30 1.60
CA LYS A 116 -14.50 -8.17 1.64
C LYS A 116 -13.24 -7.43 2.07
N LEU A 117 -13.17 -6.12 1.85
CA LEU A 117 -12.04 -5.28 2.22
C LEU A 117 -12.53 -4.04 2.97
N LEU A 118 -12.06 -3.86 4.20
CA LEU A 118 -12.36 -2.68 5.01
C LEU A 118 -11.07 -1.97 5.39
N TYR A 119 -10.89 -0.76 4.87
CA TYR A 119 -9.69 0.04 5.05
C TYR A 119 -9.82 0.99 6.24
N PHE A 120 -8.75 1.08 7.01
CA PHE A 120 -8.60 2.00 8.14
C PHE A 120 -7.30 2.79 8.06
N ALA A 121 -7.37 4.06 8.43
CA ALA A 121 -6.18 4.76 8.92
C ALA A 121 -5.86 4.26 10.35
N PRO A 122 -4.57 4.18 10.74
CA PRO A 122 -4.19 3.70 12.08
C PRO A 122 -4.93 4.42 13.21
N GLU A 123 -5.09 5.74 13.12
CA GLU A 123 -5.79 6.58 14.09
C GLU A 123 -7.29 6.26 14.17
N SER A 124 -7.87 5.80 13.08
CA SER A 124 -9.28 5.41 13.05
C SER A 124 -9.51 4.03 13.63
N LEU A 125 -8.55 3.13 13.43
CA LEU A 125 -8.59 1.78 13.99
C LEU A 125 -8.57 1.81 15.53
N THR A 126 -7.85 2.78 16.13
CA THR A 126 -7.72 2.91 17.59
C THR A 126 -8.98 3.44 18.30
N LYS A 127 -10.00 3.90 17.57
CA LYS A 127 -11.23 4.42 18.17
C LYS A 127 -12.03 3.29 18.81
N GLU A 128 -12.46 3.48 20.04
CA GLU A 128 -13.20 2.48 20.81
C GLU A 128 -14.44 1.93 20.09
N ASP A 129 -15.22 2.81 19.43
CA ASP A 129 -16.38 2.44 18.63
C ASP A 129 -16.04 1.50 17.46
N ASN A 130 -14.87 1.68 16.84
CA ASN A 130 -14.43 0.82 15.74
C ASN A 130 -13.91 -0.52 16.27
N VAL A 131 -13.18 -0.51 17.37
CA VAL A 131 -12.74 -1.75 18.05
C VAL A 131 -13.95 -2.57 18.50
N ALA A 132 -14.92 -1.95 19.17
CA ALA A 132 -16.15 -2.61 19.62
C ALA A 132 -16.99 -3.16 18.45
N PHE A 133 -17.00 -2.47 17.32
CA PHE A 133 -17.64 -2.94 16.09
C PHE A 133 -16.91 -4.15 15.51
N LEU A 134 -15.58 -4.07 15.37
CA LEU A 134 -14.76 -5.12 14.76
C LEU A 134 -14.75 -6.42 15.56
N ARG A 135 -14.92 -6.38 16.88
CA ARG A 135 -15.10 -7.58 17.72
C ARG A 135 -16.33 -8.42 17.35
N LYS A 136 -17.30 -7.85 16.65
CA LYS A 136 -18.53 -8.53 16.19
C LYS A 136 -18.42 -9.09 14.78
N VAL A 137 -17.29 -8.87 14.12
CA VAL A 137 -17.07 -9.15 12.71
C VAL A 137 -16.12 -10.33 12.56
N LYS A 138 -16.41 -11.24 11.61
CA LYS A 138 -15.46 -12.29 11.24
C LYS A 138 -14.34 -11.68 10.40
N VAL A 139 -13.17 -11.48 11.01
CA VAL A 139 -11.99 -11.01 10.32
C VAL A 139 -11.28 -12.17 9.64
N SER A 140 -11.06 -12.10 8.33
CA SER A 140 -10.32 -13.11 7.57
C SER A 140 -8.82 -13.02 7.80
N PHE A 141 -8.27 -11.81 7.75
CA PHE A 141 -6.87 -11.48 8.07
C PHE A 141 -6.70 -9.96 8.21
N TYR A 142 -5.54 -9.54 8.70
CA TYR A 142 -5.12 -8.13 8.75
C TYR A 142 -4.03 -7.88 7.71
N ALA A 143 -4.17 -6.81 6.92
CA ALA A 143 -3.16 -6.35 5.98
C ALA A 143 -2.59 -5.00 6.46
N ILE A 144 -1.28 -4.96 6.73
CA ILE A 144 -0.56 -3.77 7.16
C ILE A 144 0.20 -3.23 5.96
N ASP A 145 -0.40 -2.26 5.28
CA ASP A 145 0.24 -1.59 4.14
C ASP A 145 1.22 -0.53 4.65
N GLU A 146 2.28 -0.28 3.87
CA GLU A 146 3.41 0.59 4.24
C GLU A 146 3.95 0.28 5.65
N ALA A 147 4.14 -1.00 5.94
CA ALA A 147 4.52 -1.50 7.26
C ALA A 147 5.82 -0.89 7.81
N HIS A 148 6.66 -0.26 6.96
CA HIS A 148 7.84 0.47 7.39
C HIS A 148 7.53 1.65 8.33
N CYS A 149 6.29 2.17 8.28
CA CYS A 149 5.83 3.23 9.20
C CYS A 149 5.85 2.83 10.68
N ILE A 150 5.97 1.54 11.02
CA ILE A 150 6.06 1.07 12.41
C ILE A 150 7.44 1.30 13.03
N SER A 151 8.46 1.47 12.19
CA SER A 151 9.87 1.50 12.60
C SER A 151 10.39 2.93 12.73
N GLU A 152 10.97 3.26 13.87
CA GLU A 152 11.72 4.51 14.08
C GLU A 152 12.98 4.62 13.20
N TRP A 153 13.44 3.50 12.68
CA TRP A 153 14.57 3.42 11.74
C TRP A 153 14.12 3.56 10.27
N GLY A 154 12.80 3.71 10.05
CA GLY A 154 12.21 3.95 8.72
C GLY A 154 12.19 5.44 8.40
N HIS A 155 11.98 5.76 7.14
CA HIS A 155 11.92 7.15 6.65
C HIS A 155 10.56 7.85 6.90
N ASP A 156 9.51 7.11 7.28
CA ASP A 156 8.16 7.64 7.57
C ASP A 156 7.60 6.97 8.83
N PHE A 157 8.24 7.22 9.97
CA PHE A 157 7.80 6.67 11.24
C PHE A 157 6.48 7.29 11.69
N ARG A 158 5.51 6.43 12.06
CA ARG A 158 4.21 6.84 12.59
C ARG A 158 3.92 6.11 13.90
N PRO A 159 3.89 6.79 15.04
CA PRO A 159 3.67 6.18 16.36
C PRO A 159 2.40 5.33 16.43
N GLU A 160 1.35 5.71 15.69
CA GLU A 160 0.08 5.01 15.64
C GLU A 160 0.22 3.57 15.13
N TYR A 161 1.19 3.30 14.26
CA TYR A 161 1.47 1.95 13.75
C TYR A 161 1.93 0.99 14.86
N ARG A 162 2.57 1.46 15.92
CA ARG A 162 2.95 0.63 17.08
C ARG A 162 1.77 0.17 17.92
N ARG A 163 0.62 0.85 17.78
CA ARG A 163 -0.62 0.46 18.45
C ARG A 163 -1.40 -0.63 17.72
N ILE A 164 -1.04 -0.95 16.47
CA ILE A 164 -1.77 -1.91 15.63
C ILE A 164 -1.82 -3.29 16.29
N ARG A 165 -0.68 -3.85 16.70
CA ARG A 165 -0.66 -5.19 17.31
C ARG A 165 -1.47 -5.31 18.59
N PRO A 166 -1.35 -4.40 19.57
CA PRO A 166 -2.23 -4.37 20.74
C PRO A 166 -3.72 -4.37 20.38
N ILE A 167 -4.11 -3.56 19.40
CA ILE A 167 -5.50 -3.44 18.97
C ILE A 167 -5.99 -4.72 18.27
N ILE A 168 -5.18 -5.33 17.43
CA ILE A 168 -5.50 -6.63 16.81
C ILE A 168 -5.76 -7.68 17.89
N ASN A 169 -4.94 -7.73 18.93
CA ASN A 169 -5.14 -8.66 20.05
C ASN A 169 -6.45 -8.39 20.81
N GLU A 170 -6.89 -7.14 20.83
CA GLU A 170 -8.15 -6.72 21.46
C GLU A 170 -9.39 -7.04 20.60
N ILE A 171 -9.29 -6.88 19.28
CA ILE A 171 -10.38 -7.21 18.33
C ILE A 171 -10.54 -8.72 18.20
N GLY A 172 -9.45 -9.43 17.97
CA GLY A 172 -9.40 -10.87 17.74
C GLY A 172 -8.24 -11.23 16.81
N THR A 173 -7.56 -12.34 17.13
CA THR A 173 -6.42 -12.81 16.35
C THR A 173 -6.85 -13.40 15.01
N ALA A 174 -6.17 -12.99 13.96
CA ALA A 174 -6.25 -13.55 12.62
C ALA A 174 -4.85 -13.44 11.96
N PRO A 175 -4.60 -14.14 10.84
CA PRO A 175 -3.32 -14.03 10.13
C PRO A 175 -3.01 -12.58 9.75
N LEU A 176 -1.71 -12.22 9.73
CA LEU A 176 -1.24 -10.92 9.30
C LEU A 176 -0.46 -11.02 7.98
N ILE A 177 -0.70 -10.05 7.09
CA ILE A 177 0.22 -9.77 5.98
C ILE A 177 0.75 -8.35 6.16
N ALA A 178 2.07 -8.20 6.31
CA ALA A 178 2.75 -6.91 6.36
C ALA A 178 3.49 -6.66 5.04
N LEU A 179 3.21 -5.51 4.40
CA LEU A 179 3.75 -5.18 3.10
C LEU A 179 4.48 -3.84 3.14
N THR A 180 5.64 -3.79 2.50
CA THR A 180 6.37 -2.53 2.31
C THR A 180 7.20 -2.58 1.03
N ALA A 181 7.47 -1.38 0.48
CA ALA A 181 8.40 -1.22 -0.64
C ALA A 181 9.84 -0.98 -0.16
N THR A 182 10.01 -0.42 1.03
CA THR A 182 11.29 0.10 1.52
C THR A 182 11.53 -0.37 2.94
N ALA A 183 12.46 -1.27 3.13
CA ALA A 183 12.87 -1.71 4.46
C ALA A 183 14.29 -2.29 4.42
N THR A 184 15.22 -1.65 5.13
CA THR A 184 16.54 -2.24 5.41
C THR A 184 16.38 -3.48 6.29
N PRO A 185 17.39 -4.36 6.41
CA PRO A 185 17.32 -5.51 7.29
C PRO A 185 16.92 -5.15 8.74
N LYS A 186 17.41 -4.01 9.25
CA LYS A 186 17.08 -3.50 10.59
C LYS A 186 15.59 -3.15 10.68
N VAL A 187 15.06 -2.44 9.68
CA VAL A 187 13.63 -2.08 9.61
C VAL A 187 12.76 -3.33 9.49
N GLN A 188 13.16 -4.33 8.69
CA GLN A 188 12.43 -5.61 8.55
C GLN A 188 12.29 -6.32 9.89
N MET A 189 13.39 -6.43 10.66
CA MET A 189 13.37 -7.04 12.00
C MET A 189 12.49 -6.26 12.97
N ASP A 190 12.54 -4.94 12.92
CA ASP A 190 11.72 -4.08 13.79
C ASP A 190 10.22 -4.20 13.47
N ILE A 191 9.84 -4.25 12.18
CA ILE A 191 8.47 -4.53 11.74
C ILE A 191 7.97 -5.86 12.31
N GLN A 192 8.72 -6.95 12.07
CA GLN A 192 8.33 -8.29 12.51
C GLN A 192 8.19 -8.37 14.02
N LYS A 193 9.11 -7.77 14.77
CA LYS A 193 9.08 -7.70 16.23
C LYS A 193 7.83 -6.95 16.74
N ASN A 194 7.56 -5.74 16.22
CA ASN A 194 6.44 -4.90 16.68
C ASN A 194 5.07 -5.49 16.30
N LEU A 195 4.98 -6.22 15.19
CA LEU A 195 3.76 -6.91 14.77
C LEU A 195 3.65 -8.32 15.35
N GLY A 196 4.64 -8.83 16.09
CA GLY A 196 4.64 -10.19 16.63
C GLY A 196 4.64 -11.26 15.54
N MET A 197 5.39 -11.03 14.46
CA MET A 197 5.45 -11.87 13.26
C MET A 197 6.82 -12.57 13.12
N SER A 198 7.40 -13.05 14.23
CA SER A 198 8.73 -13.66 14.21
C SER A 198 8.82 -14.90 13.32
N ASP A 199 7.74 -15.65 13.21
CA ASP A 199 7.64 -16.88 12.44
C ASP A 199 6.98 -16.70 11.07
N ALA A 200 6.80 -15.44 10.64
CA ALA A 200 6.17 -15.14 9.35
C ALA A 200 7.01 -15.64 8.17
N SER A 201 6.33 -16.14 7.15
CA SER A 201 6.96 -16.42 5.86
C SER A 201 7.37 -15.12 5.19
N VAL A 202 8.65 -15.00 4.82
CA VAL A 202 9.22 -13.77 4.25
C VAL A 202 9.39 -13.92 2.74
N PHE A 203 8.75 -13.01 1.99
CA PHE A 203 8.83 -12.93 0.54
C PHE A 203 9.51 -11.63 0.12
N LYS A 204 10.66 -11.76 -0.55
CA LYS A 204 11.43 -10.62 -1.06
C LYS A 204 11.47 -10.65 -2.58
N SER A 205 11.07 -9.56 -3.21
CA SER A 205 11.23 -9.37 -4.65
C SER A 205 12.47 -8.55 -4.96
N SER A 206 13.05 -8.77 -6.13
CA SER A 206 14.17 -7.95 -6.60
C SER A 206 13.74 -6.50 -6.80
N PHE A 207 14.58 -5.57 -6.39
CA PHE A 207 14.45 -4.14 -6.67
C PHE A 207 15.04 -3.75 -8.03
N ASN A 208 15.79 -4.67 -8.65
CA ASN A 208 16.31 -4.45 -9.97
C ASN A 208 15.15 -4.42 -10.99
N ARG A 209 15.04 -3.32 -11.69
CA ARG A 209 14.04 -3.09 -12.74
C ARG A 209 14.77 -2.98 -14.08
N PRO A 210 14.88 -4.06 -14.86
CA PRO A 210 15.68 -4.10 -16.10
C PRO A 210 15.28 -3.04 -17.13
N ASN A 211 14.05 -2.53 -17.02
CA ASN A 211 13.52 -1.47 -17.89
C ASN A 211 13.84 -0.04 -17.41
N LEU A 212 14.53 0.12 -16.27
CA LEU A 212 14.93 1.41 -15.75
C LEU A 212 16.45 1.55 -15.81
N TYR A 213 16.89 2.66 -16.35
CA TYR A 213 18.29 3.07 -16.35
C TYR A 213 18.50 4.14 -15.28
N TYR A 214 19.48 3.95 -14.40
CA TYR A 214 19.88 4.91 -13.37
C TYR A 214 21.23 5.49 -13.71
N GLU A 215 21.33 6.81 -13.74
CA GLU A 215 22.57 7.53 -13.97
C GLU A 215 22.80 8.57 -12.88
N ILE A 216 24.01 8.63 -12.33
CA ILE A 216 24.45 9.62 -11.36
C ILE A 216 25.53 10.47 -12.03
N ARG A 217 25.32 11.77 -12.07
CA ARG A 217 26.28 12.73 -12.63
C ARG A 217 26.81 13.69 -11.56
N PRO A 218 28.06 14.16 -11.66
CA PRO A 218 28.57 15.24 -10.81
C PRO A 218 27.68 16.48 -10.88
N LYS A 219 27.48 17.16 -9.76
CA LYS A 219 26.62 18.34 -9.68
C LYS A 219 27.38 19.58 -10.16
N HIS A 220 27.51 19.76 -11.48
CA HIS A 220 28.08 20.96 -12.12
C HIS A 220 27.05 21.55 -13.07
N ASP A 221 26.79 22.86 -12.99
CA ASP A 221 25.89 23.61 -13.88
C ASP A 221 24.57 22.84 -14.18
N VAL A 222 23.86 22.53 -13.11
CA VAL A 222 22.71 21.60 -13.13
C VAL A 222 21.62 22.02 -14.10
N ASP A 223 21.35 23.34 -14.17
CA ASP A 223 20.28 23.87 -15.03
C ASP A 223 20.62 23.66 -16.52
N ARG A 224 21.88 23.84 -16.89
CA ARG A 224 22.34 23.58 -18.24
C ARG A 224 22.34 22.10 -18.62
N GLU A 225 22.69 21.22 -17.66
CA GLU A 225 22.63 19.77 -17.87
C GLU A 225 21.18 19.28 -18.00
N ILE A 226 20.22 19.81 -17.21
CA ILE A 226 18.80 19.51 -17.36
C ILE A 226 18.30 19.92 -18.76
N ILE A 227 18.60 21.13 -19.18
CA ILE A 227 18.21 21.64 -20.53
C ILE A 227 18.81 20.75 -21.64
N ARG A 228 20.07 20.37 -21.50
CA ARG A 228 20.73 19.47 -22.46
C ARG A 228 20.03 18.11 -22.52
N TYR A 229 19.74 17.55 -21.36
CA TYR A 229 19.05 16.25 -21.25
C TYR A 229 17.66 16.27 -21.89
N ILE A 230 16.89 17.33 -21.64
CA ILE A 230 15.55 17.49 -22.24
C ILE A 230 15.66 17.57 -23.77
N LYS A 231 16.59 18.39 -24.30
CA LYS A 231 16.79 18.51 -25.74
C LYS A 231 17.22 17.20 -26.41
N GLN A 232 17.96 16.34 -25.70
CA GLN A 232 18.36 15.02 -26.22
C GLN A 232 17.18 14.00 -26.20
N HIS A 233 16.11 14.30 -25.46
CA HIS A 233 14.95 13.43 -25.30
C HIS A 233 13.66 14.12 -25.78
N GLU A 234 13.75 14.91 -26.84
CA GLU A 234 12.61 15.61 -27.43
C GLU A 234 11.46 14.65 -27.74
N GLY A 235 10.23 15.08 -27.45
CA GLY A 235 9.01 14.27 -27.62
C GLY A 235 8.79 13.20 -26.52
N LYS A 236 9.65 13.12 -25.49
CA LYS A 236 9.45 12.24 -24.34
C LYS A 236 8.97 13.04 -23.12
N SER A 237 8.09 12.44 -22.33
CA SER A 237 7.66 13.01 -21.04
C SER A 237 8.74 12.78 -19.98
N GLY A 238 8.89 13.73 -19.05
CA GLY A 238 9.84 13.65 -17.94
C GLY A 238 9.29 14.30 -16.68
N ILE A 239 9.86 13.95 -15.51
CA ILE A 239 9.55 14.57 -14.21
C ILE A 239 10.87 15.05 -13.60
N ILE A 240 10.92 16.31 -13.17
CA ILE A 240 12.07 16.90 -12.50
C ILE A 240 11.71 17.10 -11.03
N TYR A 241 12.43 16.44 -10.14
CA TYR A 241 12.30 16.63 -8.69
C TYR A 241 13.31 17.65 -8.19
N CYS A 242 12.85 18.63 -7.41
CA CYS A 242 13.69 19.63 -6.78
C CYS A 242 13.58 19.58 -5.26
N LEU A 243 14.67 19.93 -4.55
CA LEU A 243 14.71 19.96 -3.08
C LEU A 243 13.83 21.06 -2.46
N SER A 244 13.46 22.12 -3.22
CA SER A 244 12.64 23.20 -2.71
C SER A 244 11.65 23.72 -3.74
N ARG A 245 10.53 24.28 -3.28
CA ARG A 245 9.53 24.96 -4.13
C ARG A 245 10.15 26.13 -4.90
N LYS A 246 11.00 26.90 -4.25
CA LYS A 246 11.74 28.02 -4.88
C LYS A 246 12.52 27.54 -6.10
N LYS A 247 13.21 26.38 -6.02
CA LYS A 247 13.97 25.85 -7.17
C LYS A 247 13.06 25.36 -8.29
N VAL A 248 11.86 24.85 -7.96
CA VAL A 248 10.85 24.52 -8.98
C VAL A 248 10.42 25.78 -9.73
N GLU A 249 10.07 26.86 -9.00
CA GLU A 249 9.66 28.15 -9.58
C GLU A 249 10.75 28.76 -10.46
N GLU A 250 12.01 28.72 -10.01
CA GLU A 250 13.15 29.18 -10.80
C GLU A 250 13.31 28.40 -12.11
N LEU A 251 13.15 27.09 -12.10
CA LEU A 251 13.26 26.24 -13.28
C LEU A 251 12.09 26.41 -14.25
N THR A 252 10.88 26.66 -13.74
CA THR A 252 9.67 26.84 -14.56
C THR A 252 9.50 28.28 -15.08
N GLY A 253 10.03 29.28 -14.38
CA GLY A 253 9.98 30.71 -14.74
C GLY A 253 11.06 31.16 -15.76
N GLY A 254 12.05 30.35 -16.01
CA GLY A 254 13.02 30.61 -17.08
C GLY A 254 12.43 30.26 -18.45
N SER A 255 12.62 31.11 -19.45
CA SER A 255 12.00 31.15 -20.79
C SER A 255 12.17 29.90 -21.69
N VAL A 256 12.03 28.73 -21.15
CA VAL A 256 11.88 27.48 -21.89
C VAL A 256 10.51 26.92 -21.50
N VAL A 257 9.56 26.95 -22.43
CA VAL A 257 8.27 26.27 -22.29
C VAL A 257 8.58 24.77 -22.29
N VAL A 258 8.90 24.26 -21.11
CA VAL A 258 8.83 22.84 -20.82
C VAL A 258 7.50 22.65 -20.11
N ASP A 259 6.64 21.85 -20.69
CA ASP A 259 5.37 21.48 -20.07
C ASP A 259 5.70 20.61 -18.84
N VAL A 260 6.03 21.28 -17.72
CA VAL A 260 6.42 20.66 -16.45
C VAL A 260 5.17 20.63 -15.59
N GLN A 261 4.47 19.52 -15.60
CA GLN A 261 3.47 19.26 -14.54
C GLN A 261 4.23 19.04 -13.23
N ALA A 262 4.38 20.09 -12.43
CA ALA A 262 4.90 20.00 -11.08
C ALA A 262 3.81 19.36 -10.19
N SER A 263 3.87 18.07 -10.00
CA SER A 263 3.13 17.43 -8.92
C SER A 263 3.83 17.77 -7.60
N GLY A 264 3.36 18.83 -6.93
CA GLY A 264 3.83 19.20 -5.59
C GLY A 264 3.45 18.12 -4.60
N VAL A 265 4.39 17.32 -4.17
CA VAL A 265 4.28 16.56 -2.92
C VAL A 265 4.41 17.59 -1.79
N LEU A 266 3.33 17.81 -1.05
CA LEU A 266 3.33 18.57 0.19
C LEU A 266 4.16 17.80 1.24
N GLY A 267 5.45 18.02 1.26
CA GLY A 267 6.30 17.73 2.41
C GLY A 267 6.10 18.84 3.44
N SER A 268 5.77 18.49 4.70
CA SER A 268 5.77 19.42 5.80
C SER A 268 7.17 20.02 6.00
N GLU A 269 7.20 21.29 6.39
CA GLU A 269 8.41 22.11 6.59
C GLU A 269 9.40 21.63 7.69
N ASN A 270 9.26 20.40 8.20
CA ASN A 270 10.03 19.93 9.37
C ASN A 270 11.08 18.85 9.09
N ASP A 271 11.37 18.48 7.84
CA ASP A 271 12.39 17.48 7.53
C ASP A 271 13.65 18.09 6.86
N VAL A 272 14.13 19.18 7.43
CA VAL A 272 15.51 19.63 7.18
C VAL A 272 16.18 19.79 8.53
N LEU A 273 16.80 18.74 9.06
CA LEU A 273 17.93 18.84 9.97
C LEU A 273 18.66 17.49 10.06
N ASP A 274 19.94 17.56 9.69
CA ASP A 274 21.11 16.69 9.91
C ASP A 274 21.16 15.34 9.19
#